data_e63f3280cd8c0021ba7cec9801a712fc
#
_entry.id   e63f3280cd8c0021ba7cec9801a712fc
#
_cell.length_a   1.000
_cell.length_b   1.000
_cell.length_c   1.000
_cell.angle_alpha   90.00
_cell.angle_beta   90.00
_cell.angle_gamma   90.00
#
_symmetry.space_group_name_H-M   'P 1'
#
loop_
_entity.id
_entity.type
_entity.pdbx_description
1 polymer ?
#
loop_
_entity_poly.entity_id
_entity_poly.type
_entity_poly.pdbx_seq_one_letter_code
_entity_poly.pdbx_strand_id
1 'polypeptide(L)'
;MLVAKSSFLHCTGLLCAFVLMGALSSCGKKATPSMPPQPLDFSTVLQYAQRAAFAYEQDATIQKQSGTDVKVSISGPVSSGMKAYVEVNEAKRVQWIVVRGTSSLVNIRSDVDYNKVVDSRLGIPLHKGFADAAVQVYQFAKPLLKTDYETRVTGHSYGGAAAVIVFMLLKEDGFKLGQAMTFGQPKVTNRDGVRKYRALPLLRFVNAKDPVPSLPPFELFAVLDEGPYLHFGSEVVLEEGAKYRYYSEHPSELSSVFSFWDNLKNLSIQDVPEHLMATYLARVQQNVPSASGK
;
A
#
# COMPACT_ATOMS: atom_id res chain seq x y z
N MET A 1 -15.69 -4.05 -69.18
CA MET A 1 -14.71 -5.14 -69.31
C MET A 1 -13.96 -5.27 -68.00
N LEU A 2 -14.02 -6.42 -67.45
CA LEU A 2 -13.63 -7.08 -66.24
C LEU A 2 -12.78 -6.32 -65.19
N VAL A 3 -13.37 -6.31 -64.04
CA VAL A 3 -12.87 -5.99 -62.69
C VAL A 3 -11.96 -7.11 -62.20
N ALA A 4 -10.78 -6.77 -61.69
CA ALA A 4 -10.02 -7.67 -60.80
C ALA A 4 -10.04 -7.09 -59.40
N LYS A 5 -10.78 -7.71 -58.49
CA LYS A 5 -10.73 -7.47 -57.04
C LYS A 5 -9.52 -8.21 -56.48
N SER A 6 -8.58 -7.50 -55.92
CA SER A 6 -7.46 -8.08 -55.17
C SER A 6 -7.85 -8.39 -53.74
N SER A 7 -7.71 -9.65 -53.37
CA SER A 7 -7.86 -10.18 -52.00
C SER A 7 -6.55 -9.94 -51.25
N PHE A 8 -6.50 -8.88 -50.43
CA PHE A 8 -5.36 -8.63 -49.51
C PHE A 8 -5.90 -8.06 -48.19
N LEU A 9 -6.43 -8.93 -47.35
CA LEU A 9 -6.72 -8.57 -45.94
C LEU A 9 -7.06 -9.83 -45.10
N HIS A 10 -6.11 -10.70 -44.85
CA HIS A 10 -6.33 -11.73 -43.80
C HIS A 10 -5.04 -12.30 -43.17
N CYS A 11 -3.87 -11.63 -43.32
CA CYS A 11 -2.64 -12.18 -42.77
C CYS A 11 -1.99 -11.41 -41.60
N THR A 12 -2.52 -10.25 -41.22
CA THR A 12 -1.91 -9.40 -40.17
C THR A 12 -2.49 -9.62 -38.77
N GLY A 13 -3.68 -10.23 -38.68
CA GLY A 13 -4.33 -10.47 -37.35
C GLY A 13 -3.73 -11.65 -36.57
N LEU A 14 -3.20 -12.66 -37.25
CA LEU A 14 -2.71 -13.88 -36.59
C LEU A 14 -1.29 -13.72 -36.00
N LEU A 15 -0.46 -12.86 -36.60
CA LEU A 15 0.92 -12.63 -36.11
C LEU A 15 0.95 -11.82 -34.83
N CYS A 16 0.04 -10.87 -34.65
CA CYS A 16 -0.07 -10.07 -33.41
C CYS A 16 -0.55 -10.90 -32.20
N ALA A 17 -1.43 -11.90 -32.44
CA ALA A 17 -1.90 -12.77 -31.37
C ALA A 17 -0.80 -13.71 -30.84
N PHE A 18 0.10 -14.19 -31.69
CA PHE A 18 1.20 -15.05 -31.28
C PHE A 18 2.30 -14.30 -30.52
N VAL A 19 2.57 -13.05 -30.85
CA VAL A 19 3.55 -12.22 -30.13
C VAL A 19 3.01 -11.85 -28.74
N LEU A 20 1.70 -11.62 -28.60
CA LEU A 20 1.08 -11.35 -27.30
C LEU A 20 1.05 -12.61 -26.40
N MET A 21 0.82 -13.81 -26.94
CA MET A 21 0.89 -15.06 -26.19
C MET A 21 2.30 -15.41 -25.71
N GLY A 22 3.34 -15.11 -26.51
CA GLY A 22 4.74 -15.30 -26.12
C GLY A 22 5.19 -14.38 -24.98
N ALA A 23 4.69 -13.14 -24.94
CA ALA A 23 4.98 -12.20 -23.84
C ALA A 23 4.27 -12.56 -22.54
N LEU A 24 3.11 -13.19 -22.58
CA LEU A 24 2.36 -13.65 -21.40
C LEU A 24 2.97 -14.90 -20.76
N SER A 25 3.68 -15.74 -21.52
CA SER A 25 4.33 -16.94 -20.99
C SER A 25 5.56 -16.67 -20.11
N SER A 26 6.18 -15.49 -20.22
CA SER A 26 7.36 -15.11 -19.43
C SER A 26 7.03 -14.47 -18.07
N CYS A 27 5.77 -14.17 -17.77
CA CYS A 27 5.36 -13.37 -16.60
C CYS A 27 4.76 -14.19 -15.43
N GLY A 28 4.86 -15.52 -15.47
CA GLY A 28 4.05 -16.40 -14.62
C GLY A 28 4.78 -17.20 -13.54
N LYS A 29 5.95 -16.79 -13.04
CA LYS A 29 6.50 -17.45 -11.83
C LYS A 29 5.76 -16.87 -10.62
N LYS A 30 4.93 -17.70 -9.96
CA LYS A 30 4.39 -17.38 -8.63
C LYS A 30 5.58 -17.12 -7.69
N ALA A 31 5.60 -15.99 -7.00
CA ALA A 31 6.63 -15.76 -6.01
C ALA A 31 6.55 -16.85 -4.94
N THR A 32 7.70 -17.40 -4.60
CA THR A 32 7.80 -18.42 -3.56
C THR A 32 8.01 -17.71 -2.22
N PRO A 33 7.32 -18.12 -1.15
CA PRO A 33 7.62 -17.62 0.18
C PRO A 33 9.10 -17.81 0.49
N SER A 34 9.71 -16.82 1.09
CA SER A 34 11.11 -16.83 1.51
C SER A 34 11.21 -16.66 3.03
N MET A 35 12.37 -16.91 3.59
CA MET A 35 12.63 -16.53 4.98
C MET A 35 12.95 -15.02 5.02
N PRO A 36 12.43 -14.28 6.00
CA PRO A 36 12.88 -12.91 6.20
C PRO A 36 14.38 -12.90 6.56
N PRO A 37 15.13 -11.86 6.20
CA PRO A 37 16.56 -11.74 6.52
C PRO A 37 16.86 -11.86 8.02
N GLN A 38 15.90 -11.47 8.85
CA GLN A 38 15.88 -11.66 10.31
C GLN A 38 14.45 -12.04 10.72
N PRO A 39 14.28 -12.79 11.82
CA PRO A 39 12.95 -13.09 12.36
C PRO A 39 12.14 -11.81 12.57
N LEU A 40 10.87 -11.80 12.16
CA LEU A 40 10.00 -10.67 12.37
C LEU A 40 9.70 -10.49 13.87
N ASP A 41 10.01 -9.31 14.38
CA ASP A 41 9.59 -8.93 15.74
C ASP A 41 8.13 -8.45 15.72
N PHE A 42 7.22 -9.36 15.99
CA PHE A 42 5.79 -9.05 16.05
C PHE A 42 5.42 -8.11 17.21
N SER A 43 6.28 -7.94 18.22
CA SER A 43 6.06 -6.90 19.24
C SER A 43 6.25 -5.50 18.65
N THR A 44 7.23 -5.33 17.77
CA THR A 44 7.39 -4.10 16.99
C THR A 44 6.26 -3.94 15.97
N VAL A 45 5.89 -4.97 15.23
CA VAL A 45 4.76 -4.93 14.27
C VAL A 45 3.47 -4.50 14.97
N LEU A 46 3.22 -5.01 16.19
CA LEU A 46 2.06 -4.64 17.00
C LEU A 46 2.00 -3.14 17.29
N GLN A 47 3.13 -2.48 17.54
CA GLN A 47 3.16 -1.03 17.76
C GLN A 47 2.70 -0.25 16.53
N TYR A 48 3.04 -0.71 15.32
CA TYR A 48 2.57 -0.11 14.07
C TYR A 48 1.08 -0.38 13.85
N ALA A 49 0.64 -1.62 14.06
CA ALA A 49 -0.76 -2.02 13.90
C ALA A 49 -1.69 -1.28 14.86
N GLN A 50 -1.28 -1.13 16.13
CA GLN A 50 -2.04 -0.37 17.12
C GLN A 50 -2.21 1.09 16.70
N ARG A 51 -1.14 1.76 16.26
CA ARG A 51 -1.21 3.15 15.78
C ARG A 51 -2.11 3.29 14.57
N ALA A 52 -2.01 2.38 13.60
CA ALA A 52 -2.90 2.36 12.45
C ALA A 52 -4.37 2.16 12.85
N ALA A 53 -4.65 1.35 13.89
CA ALA A 53 -5.99 1.17 14.44
C ALA A 53 -6.47 2.42 15.19
N PHE A 54 -5.62 3.04 16.02
CA PHE A 54 -5.97 4.26 16.76
C PHE A 54 -6.33 5.43 15.84
N ALA A 55 -5.81 5.46 14.61
CA ALA A 55 -6.16 6.50 13.65
C ALA A 55 -7.68 6.56 13.33
N TYR A 56 -8.44 5.50 13.62
CA TYR A 56 -9.89 5.43 13.44
C TYR A 56 -10.67 5.94 14.66
N GLU A 57 -9.98 6.14 15.79
CA GLU A 57 -10.57 6.59 17.05
C GLU A 57 -10.78 8.11 17.10
N GLN A 58 -11.46 8.56 18.15
CA GLN A 58 -11.60 9.98 18.46
C GLN A 58 -10.27 10.58 18.92
N ASP A 59 -10.08 11.89 18.69
CA ASP A 59 -8.84 12.61 18.99
C ASP A 59 -8.38 12.44 20.44
N ALA A 60 -9.32 12.51 21.39
CA ALA A 60 -9.02 12.30 22.82
C ALA A 60 -8.49 10.88 23.10
N THR A 61 -8.98 9.88 22.38
CA THR A 61 -8.51 8.50 22.50
C THR A 61 -7.10 8.37 21.91
N ILE A 62 -6.84 8.96 20.75
CA ILE A 62 -5.50 8.96 20.13
C ILE A 62 -4.48 9.59 21.11
N GLN A 63 -4.79 10.76 21.66
CA GLN A 63 -3.91 11.45 22.62
C GLN A 63 -3.62 10.59 23.86
N LYS A 64 -4.66 9.98 24.43
CA LYS A 64 -4.54 9.11 25.59
C LYS A 64 -3.68 7.86 25.33
N GLN A 65 -3.86 7.22 24.18
CA GLN A 65 -3.16 5.99 23.80
C GLN A 65 -1.69 6.21 23.47
N SER A 66 -1.31 7.41 23.01
CA SER A 66 0.08 7.75 22.67
C SER A 66 0.97 7.91 23.92
N GLY A 67 0.39 8.10 25.10
CA GLY A 67 1.10 8.26 26.37
C GLY A 67 1.50 9.71 26.67
N THR A 68 1.91 9.94 27.93
CA THR A 68 2.18 11.29 28.46
C THR A 68 3.48 11.91 27.92
N ASP A 69 4.44 11.07 27.53
CA ASP A 69 5.77 11.50 27.08
C ASP A 69 5.83 11.76 25.56
N VAL A 70 4.67 11.74 24.89
CA VAL A 70 4.55 11.90 23.44
C VAL A 70 3.70 13.11 23.13
N LYS A 71 4.27 14.02 22.34
CA LYS A 71 3.51 15.13 21.76
C LYS A 71 2.73 14.62 20.55
N VAL A 72 1.41 14.77 20.60
CA VAL A 72 0.50 14.35 19.52
C VAL A 72 -0.10 15.57 18.84
N SER A 73 -0.05 15.60 17.53
CA SER A 73 -0.73 16.57 16.68
C SER A 73 -1.63 15.83 15.69
N ILE A 74 -2.89 16.23 15.58
CA ILE A 74 -3.90 15.56 14.75
C ILE A 74 -4.37 16.52 13.66
N SER A 75 -4.43 16.05 12.42
CA SER A 75 -4.94 16.84 11.30
C SER A 75 -6.47 16.95 11.38
N GLY A 76 -7.02 18.04 10.82
CA GLY A 76 -8.39 18.03 10.35
C GLY A 76 -8.61 16.99 9.24
N PRO A 77 -9.86 16.79 8.79
CA PRO A 77 -10.11 15.96 7.62
C PRO A 77 -9.39 16.54 6.40
N VAL A 78 -8.59 15.70 5.73
CA VAL A 78 -8.04 16.05 4.42
C VAL A 78 -9.03 15.65 3.32
N SER A 79 -8.76 16.01 2.06
CA SER A 79 -9.58 15.58 0.92
C SER A 79 -9.76 14.05 0.99
N SER A 80 -10.90 13.52 0.60
CA SER A 80 -11.28 12.11 0.78
C SER A 80 -11.63 11.68 2.22
N GLY A 81 -11.80 12.60 3.17
CA GLY A 81 -12.18 12.30 4.56
C GLY A 81 -11.10 11.56 5.36
N MET A 82 -9.87 11.53 4.85
CA MET A 82 -8.73 10.98 5.59
C MET A 82 -8.33 11.86 6.75
N LYS A 83 -7.68 11.25 7.71
CA LYS A 83 -7.13 11.88 8.90
C LYS A 83 -5.71 11.36 9.12
N ALA A 84 -4.84 12.21 9.60
CA ALA A 84 -3.50 11.81 10.00
C ALA A 84 -3.17 12.35 11.39
N TYR A 85 -2.25 11.70 12.07
CA TYR A 85 -1.64 12.27 13.25
C TYR A 85 -0.14 12.04 13.27
N VAL A 86 0.55 12.92 13.98
CA VAL A 86 1.98 12.87 14.21
C VAL A 86 2.23 12.70 15.69
N GLU A 87 3.06 11.75 16.07
CA GLU A 87 3.61 11.58 17.41
C GLU A 87 5.08 11.97 17.41
N VAL A 88 5.52 12.72 18.41
CA VAL A 88 6.93 13.04 18.63
C VAL A 88 7.31 12.68 20.06
N ASN A 89 8.22 11.72 20.19
CA ASN A 89 8.87 11.37 21.46
C ASN A 89 10.26 12.00 21.51
N GLU A 90 10.37 13.08 22.26
CA GLU A 90 11.62 13.86 22.36
C GLU A 90 12.75 13.05 23.03
N ALA A 91 12.43 12.31 24.08
CA ALA A 91 13.40 11.55 24.83
C ALA A 91 14.02 10.41 24.02
N LYS A 92 13.21 9.75 23.19
CA LYS A 92 13.66 8.65 22.33
C LYS A 92 14.17 9.13 20.96
N ARG A 93 13.95 10.40 20.62
CA ARG A 93 14.25 10.96 19.28
C ARG A 93 13.59 10.14 18.14
N VAL A 94 12.35 9.73 18.36
CA VAL A 94 11.51 8.95 17.43
C VAL A 94 10.22 9.71 17.18
N GLN A 95 9.80 9.74 15.95
CA GLN A 95 8.55 10.36 15.53
C GLN A 95 7.79 9.46 14.57
N TRP A 96 6.47 9.61 14.57
CA TRP A 96 5.57 8.78 13.79
C TRP A 96 4.65 9.65 12.96
N ILE A 97 4.39 9.22 11.74
CA ILE A 97 3.27 9.70 10.92
C ILE A 97 2.33 8.52 10.75
N VAL A 98 1.10 8.72 11.14
CA VAL A 98 0.04 7.70 11.08
C VAL A 98 -1.09 8.21 10.22
N VAL A 99 -1.47 7.44 9.21
CA VAL A 99 -2.49 7.87 8.25
C VAL A 99 -3.69 6.91 8.29
N ARG A 100 -4.86 7.46 8.62
CA ARG A 100 -6.13 6.73 8.59
C ARG A 100 -6.57 6.49 7.15
N GLY A 101 -7.09 5.30 6.87
CA GLY A 101 -7.80 5.05 5.62
C GLY A 101 -9.19 5.69 5.58
N THR A 102 -9.87 5.56 4.46
CA THR A 102 -11.26 5.98 4.33
C THR A 102 -12.20 5.00 5.03
N SER A 103 -13.33 5.49 5.53
CA SER A 103 -14.34 4.65 6.18
C SER A 103 -15.21 3.87 5.17
N SER A 104 -15.04 4.11 3.87
CA SER A 104 -15.87 3.53 2.82
C SER A 104 -15.02 3.03 1.64
N LEU A 105 -15.11 1.74 1.32
CA LEU A 105 -14.55 1.17 0.07
C LEU A 105 -15.27 1.69 -1.18
N VAL A 106 -16.52 2.12 -1.04
CA VAL A 106 -17.26 2.74 -2.15
C VAL A 106 -16.52 3.98 -2.62
N ASN A 107 -15.93 4.75 -1.71
CA ASN A 107 -15.11 5.91 -2.07
C ASN A 107 -13.75 5.50 -2.68
N ILE A 108 -13.16 4.39 -2.27
CA ILE A 108 -11.97 3.84 -2.95
C ILE A 108 -12.29 3.44 -4.38
N ARG A 109 -13.55 3.13 -4.66
CA ARG A 109 -14.02 2.59 -5.91
C ARG A 109 -14.61 3.63 -6.85
N SER A 110 -15.41 4.59 -6.33
CA SER A 110 -16.03 5.67 -7.12
C SER A 110 -15.09 6.84 -7.39
N ASP A 111 -14.15 7.10 -6.47
CA ASP A 111 -13.15 8.17 -6.57
C ASP A 111 -11.81 7.66 -7.13
N VAL A 112 -11.69 6.35 -7.40
CA VAL A 112 -10.52 5.78 -8.06
C VAL A 112 -10.66 5.99 -9.57
N ASP A 113 -10.48 7.24 -9.95
CA ASP A 113 -9.88 7.55 -11.22
C ASP A 113 -8.48 6.91 -11.21
N TYR A 114 -8.31 5.76 -11.89
CA TYR A 114 -7.02 5.05 -11.99
C TYR A 114 -5.95 5.86 -12.72
N ASN A 115 -6.18 7.17 -12.89
CA ASN A 115 -5.26 8.07 -13.54
C ASN A 115 -3.94 8.15 -12.78
N LYS A 116 -2.87 7.97 -13.50
CA LYS A 116 -1.53 8.28 -13.04
C LYS A 116 -1.22 9.75 -13.28
N VAL A 117 -0.48 10.31 -12.34
CA VAL A 117 0.14 11.64 -12.48
C VAL A 117 1.63 11.49 -12.20
N VAL A 118 2.44 12.12 -13.00
CA VAL A 118 3.87 12.23 -12.68
C VAL A 118 4.04 13.27 -11.60
N ASP A 119 4.41 12.82 -10.40
CA ASP A 119 4.69 13.74 -9.29
C ASP A 119 5.99 14.52 -9.59
N SER A 120 5.91 15.85 -9.55
CA SER A 120 7.01 16.74 -9.93
C SER A 120 8.22 16.66 -8.99
N ARG A 121 8.02 16.29 -7.71
CA ARG A 121 9.09 16.13 -6.71
C ARG A 121 9.72 14.75 -6.76
N LEU A 122 8.88 13.73 -6.92
CA LEU A 122 9.32 12.34 -6.92
C LEU A 122 9.78 11.87 -8.31
N GLY A 123 9.34 12.55 -9.39
CA GLY A 123 9.71 12.24 -10.77
C GLY A 123 9.25 10.85 -11.22
N ILE A 124 8.16 10.36 -10.67
CA ILE A 124 7.58 9.05 -10.96
C ILE A 124 6.07 9.13 -11.12
N PRO A 125 5.46 8.24 -11.92
CA PRO A 125 4.02 8.09 -11.97
C PRO A 125 3.45 7.55 -10.64
N LEU A 126 2.42 8.23 -10.14
CA LEU A 126 1.66 7.86 -8.94
C LEU A 126 0.17 7.79 -9.26
N HIS A 127 -0.56 6.99 -8.50
CA HIS A 127 -2.01 7.07 -8.47
C HIS A 127 -2.46 8.44 -7.96
N LYS A 128 -3.19 9.18 -8.80
CA LYS A 128 -3.54 10.59 -8.53
C LYS A 128 -4.18 10.81 -7.17
N GLY A 129 -5.21 10.05 -6.83
CA GLY A 129 -5.92 10.21 -5.55
C GLY A 129 -5.03 9.96 -4.34
N PHE A 130 -4.13 8.98 -4.41
CA PHE A 130 -3.18 8.73 -3.32
C PHE A 130 -2.11 9.81 -3.23
N ALA A 131 -1.66 10.34 -4.36
CA ALA A 131 -0.69 11.44 -4.40
C ALA A 131 -1.28 12.73 -3.81
N ASP A 132 -2.49 13.10 -4.21
CA ASP A 132 -3.19 14.29 -3.69
C ASP A 132 -3.37 14.22 -2.17
N ALA A 133 -3.76 13.06 -1.66
CA ALA A 133 -3.91 12.83 -0.23
C ALA A 133 -2.56 12.87 0.51
N ALA A 134 -1.54 12.25 -0.05
CA ALA A 134 -0.20 12.21 0.53
C ALA A 134 0.41 13.61 0.64
N VAL A 135 0.21 14.46 -0.37
CA VAL A 135 0.68 15.87 -0.33
C VAL A 135 0.05 16.61 0.84
N GLN A 136 -1.25 16.45 1.09
CA GLN A 136 -1.92 17.10 2.22
C GLN A 136 -1.42 16.59 3.57
N VAL A 137 -1.27 15.27 3.73
CA VAL A 137 -0.69 14.67 4.93
C VAL A 137 0.74 15.16 5.14
N TYR A 138 1.54 15.21 4.08
CA TYR A 138 2.91 15.68 4.14
C TYR A 138 3.01 17.17 4.55
N GLN A 139 2.17 18.02 3.97
CA GLN A 139 2.10 19.45 4.33
C GLN A 139 1.73 19.67 5.80
N PHE A 140 0.80 18.85 6.32
CA PHE A 140 0.46 18.86 7.74
C PHE A 140 1.61 18.37 8.62
N ALA A 141 2.24 17.25 8.27
CA ALA A 141 3.22 16.58 9.11
C ALA A 141 4.58 17.31 9.13
N LYS A 142 5.08 17.74 7.97
CA LYS A 142 6.45 18.28 7.79
C LYS A 142 6.85 19.34 8.83
N PRO A 143 6.03 20.38 9.12
CA PRO A 143 6.41 21.42 10.10
C PRO A 143 6.46 20.90 11.55
N LEU A 144 5.92 19.72 11.84
CA LEU A 144 5.90 19.09 13.15
C LEU A 144 7.11 18.18 13.37
N LEU A 145 7.82 17.82 12.30
CA LEU A 145 8.89 16.82 12.32
C LEU A 145 10.27 17.47 12.50
N LYS A 146 11.18 16.67 13.04
CA LYS A 146 12.62 16.97 13.17
C LYS A 146 13.41 16.06 12.23
N THR A 147 14.29 16.63 11.41
CA THR A 147 15.01 15.90 10.37
C THR A 147 15.97 14.84 10.90
N ASP A 148 16.48 15.05 12.11
CA ASP A 148 17.44 14.18 12.79
C ASP A 148 16.81 13.11 13.70
N TYR A 149 15.45 13.12 13.85
CA TYR A 149 14.73 12.08 14.57
C TYR A 149 14.39 10.93 13.62
N GLU A 150 14.41 9.69 14.15
CA GLU A 150 13.97 8.53 13.41
C GLU A 150 12.46 8.64 13.10
N THR A 151 12.15 8.75 11.81
CA THR A 151 10.76 8.90 11.35
C THR A 151 10.19 7.56 10.91
N ARG A 152 9.16 7.10 11.59
CA ARG A 152 8.40 5.88 11.31
C ARG A 152 7.05 6.25 10.71
N VAL A 153 6.59 5.44 9.76
CA VAL A 153 5.34 5.73 9.05
C VAL A 153 4.44 4.49 9.05
N THR A 154 3.15 4.68 9.29
CA THR A 154 2.16 3.60 9.20
C THR A 154 0.82 4.11 8.69
N GLY A 155 0.02 3.18 8.17
CA GLY A 155 -1.33 3.45 7.74
C GLY A 155 -2.03 2.19 7.24
N HIS A 156 -3.34 2.26 7.15
CA HIS A 156 -4.19 1.16 6.70
C HIS A 156 -4.95 1.55 5.44
N SER A 157 -5.14 0.59 4.51
CA SER A 157 -5.97 0.79 3.32
C SER A 157 -5.47 1.99 2.48
N TYR A 158 -6.35 2.88 2.07
CA TYR A 158 -6.04 4.16 1.41
C TYR A 158 -4.99 4.98 2.18
N GLY A 159 -5.09 5.00 3.53
CA GLY A 159 -4.10 5.66 4.38
C GLY A 159 -2.73 5.00 4.31
N GLY A 160 -2.67 3.68 4.09
CA GLY A 160 -1.42 2.97 3.83
C GLY A 160 -0.78 3.40 2.51
N ALA A 161 -1.57 3.60 1.45
CA ALA A 161 -1.08 4.12 0.17
C ALA A 161 -0.53 5.54 0.30
N ALA A 162 -1.27 6.45 0.94
CA ALA A 162 -0.80 7.81 1.21
C ALA A 162 0.45 7.82 2.09
N ALA A 163 0.52 6.97 3.12
CA ALA A 163 1.66 6.82 4.02
C ALA A 163 2.95 6.44 3.27
N VAL A 164 2.87 5.54 2.29
CA VAL A 164 4.03 5.15 1.45
C VAL A 164 4.52 6.33 0.61
N ILE A 165 3.62 7.11 0.03
CA ILE A 165 4.02 8.29 -0.76
C ILE A 165 4.62 9.37 0.16
N VAL A 166 4.05 9.59 1.35
CA VAL A 166 4.65 10.46 2.38
C VAL A 166 6.07 9.99 2.72
N PHE A 167 6.28 8.67 2.85
CA PHE A 167 7.60 8.11 3.14
C PHE A 167 8.62 8.36 2.02
N MET A 168 8.18 8.32 0.75
CA MET A 168 8.99 8.72 -0.40
C MET A 168 9.36 10.22 -0.32
N LEU A 169 8.40 11.10 -0.03
CA LEU A 169 8.63 12.54 0.10
C LEU A 169 9.61 12.88 1.23
N LEU A 170 9.52 12.18 2.37
CA LEU A 170 10.47 12.34 3.48
C LEU A 170 11.87 11.90 3.08
N LYS A 171 12.00 10.85 2.26
CA LYS A 171 13.29 10.41 1.71
C LYS A 171 13.94 11.50 0.87
N GLU A 172 13.19 12.12 -0.04
CA GLU A 172 13.70 13.19 -0.91
C GLU A 172 14.11 14.44 -0.10
N ASP A 173 13.43 14.72 1.01
CA ASP A 173 13.75 15.84 1.89
C ASP A 173 14.85 15.52 2.93
N GLY A 174 15.47 14.35 2.87
CA GLY A 174 16.60 13.98 3.70
C GLY A 174 16.29 13.69 5.17
N PHE A 175 15.04 13.35 5.50
CA PHE A 175 14.69 12.91 6.85
C PHE A 175 15.40 11.59 7.20
N LYS A 176 15.74 11.43 8.47
CA LYS A 176 16.22 10.15 8.99
C LYS A 176 15.05 9.14 9.04
N LEU A 177 15.03 8.24 8.08
CA LEU A 177 13.97 7.26 7.98
C LEU A 177 14.23 6.05 8.90
N GLY A 178 13.21 5.69 9.68
CA GLY A 178 13.07 4.39 10.30
C GLY A 178 12.39 3.43 9.33
N GLN A 179 11.50 2.58 9.83
CA GLN A 179 10.72 1.66 9.01
C GLN A 179 9.32 2.19 8.70
N ALA A 180 8.80 1.90 7.51
CA ALA A 180 7.38 2.02 7.21
C ALA A 180 6.74 0.62 7.27
N MET A 181 5.59 0.52 7.95
CA MET A 181 4.76 -0.68 7.95
C MET A 181 3.32 -0.31 7.60
N THR A 182 2.75 -0.98 6.63
CA THR A 182 1.39 -0.70 6.14
C THR A 182 0.51 -1.94 6.21
N PHE A 183 -0.79 -1.75 6.32
CA PHE A 183 -1.77 -2.81 6.47
C PHE A 183 -2.83 -2.68 5.38
N GLY A 184 -3.05 -3.71 4.58
CA GLY A 184 -4.03 -3.70 3.50
C GLY A 184 -3.80 -2.61 2.45
N GLN A 185 -2.56 -2.21 2.20
CA GLN A 185 -2.20 -1.11 1.33
C GLN A 185 -2.40 -1.47 -0.15
N PRO A 186 -3.12 -0.65 -0.95
CA PRO A 186 -3.16 -0.79 -2.41
C PRO A 186 -1.86 -0.34 -3.09
N LYS A 187 -1.72 -0.64 -4.38
CA LYS A 187 -0.57 -0.25 -5.21
C LYS A 187 -0.58 1.25 -5.46
N VAL A 188 0.60 1.88 -5.44
CA VAL A 188 0.70 3.35 -5.53
C VAL A 188 1.42 3.87 -6.77
N THR A 189 2.27 3.05 -7.41
CA THR A 189 3.18 3.49 -8.48
C THR A 189 3.40 2.38 -9.50
N ASN A 190 4.14 2.68 -10.56
CA ASN A 190 4.52 1.75 -11.61
C ASN A 190 5.96 1.22 -11.43
N ARG A 191 6.51 0.60 -12.50
CA ARG A 191 7.87 0.05 -12.52
C ARG A 191 8.95 1.10 -12.22
N ASP A 192 8.76 2.34 -12.64
CA ASP A 192 9.76 3.41 -12.42
C ASP A 192 9.83 3.80 -10.96
N GLY A 193 8.67 3.94 -10.30
CA GLY A 193 8.62 4.17 -8.86
C GLY A 193 9.18 3.00 -8.06
N VAL A 194 8.86 1.76 -8.44
CA VAL A 194 9.45 0.58 -7.82
C VAL A 194 10.97 0.61 -7.93
N ARG A 195 11.52 0.87 -9.13
CA ARG A 195 12.97 0.93 -9.34
C ARG A 195 13.65 2.00 -8.49
N LYS A 196 13.02 3.18 -8.37
CA LYS A 196 13.55 4.31 -7.60
C LYS A 196 13.52 4.04 -6.09
N TYR A 197 12.44 3.46 -5.57
CA TYR A 197 12.17 3.38 -4.14
C TYR A 197 12.28 1.99 -3.52
N ARG A 198 12.69 0.95 -4.28
CA ARG A 198 12.82 -0.43 -3.79
C ARG A 198 13.69 -0.61 -2.55
N ALA A 199 14.65 0.31 -2.33
CA ALA A 199 15.55 0.27 -1.18
C ALA A 199 14.96 0.90 0.09
N LEU A 200 13.76 1.50 0.03
CA LEU A 200 13.12 2.02 1.23
C LEU A 200 12.74 0.86 2.17
N PRO A 201 12.91 1.03 3.48
CA PRO A 201 12.56 0.02 4.47
C PRO A 201 11.03 -0.04 4.65
N LEU A 202 10.33 -0.62 3.68
CA LEU A 202 8.89 -0.80 3.65
C LEU A 202 8.54 -2.27 3.84
N LEU A 203 7.68 -2.54 4.84
CA LEU A 203 7.09 -3.85 5.09
C LEU A 203 5.57 -3.75 5.01
N ARG A 204 4.97 -4.50 4.12
CA ARG A 204 3.53 -4.49 3.85
C ARG A 204 2.87 -5.72 4.45
N PHE A 205 1.89 -5.53 5.30
CA PHE A 205 1.08 -6.60 5.88
C PHE A 205 -0.22 -6.75 5.08
N VAL A 206 -0.51 -7.98 4.69
CA VAL A 206 -1.68 -8.35 3.89
C VAL A 206 -2.37 -9.53 4.55
N ASN A 207 -3.66 -9.43 4.84
CA ASN A 207 -4.44 -10.60 5.21
C ASN A 207 -4.67 -11.48 3.97
N ALA A 208 -4.54 -12.79 4.10
CA ALA A 208 -4.50 -13.74 2.97
C ALA A 208 -5.70 -13.64 2.00
N LYS A 209 -6.85 -13.17 2.48
CA LYS A 209 -8.08 -13.02 1.69
C LYS A 209 -8.49 -11.56 1.47
N ASP A 210 -7.62 -10.60 1.83
CA ASP A 210 -7.89 -9.18 1.58
C ASP A 210 -7.64 -8.85 0.11
N PRO A 211 -8.65 -8.37 -0.61
CA PRO A 211 -8.51 -8.02 -2.03
C PRO A 211 -7.88 -6.66 -2.29
N VAL A 212 -7.94 -5.74 -1.32
CA VAL A 212 -7.55 -4.33 -1.52
C VAL A 212 -6.08 -4.17 -1.91
N PRO A 213 -5.12 -4.93 -1.38
CA PRO A 213 -3.74 -4.88 -1.86
C PRO A 213 -3.55 -5.21 -3.34
N SER A 214 -4.51 -5.90 -3.96
CA SER A 214 -4.46 -6.17 -5.40
C SER A 214 -4.86 -4.97 -6.26
N LEU A 215 -5.41 -3.90 -5.67
CA LEU A 215 -5.87 -2.69 -6.35
C LEU A 215 -4.71 -1.70 -6.61
N PRO A 216 -4.75 -0.88 -7.68
CA PRO A 216 -5.57 -1.07 -8.88
C PRO A 216 -5.26 -2.39 -9.57
N PRO A 217 -6.24 -2.95 -10.32
CA PRO A 217 -6.02 -4.20 -11.05
C PRO A 217 -4.99 -4.03 -12.16
N PHE A 218 -4.53 -5.13 -12.68
CA PHE A 218 -3.75 -5.14 -13.91
C PHE A 218 -4.70 -4.89 -15.10
N GLU A 219 -4.60 -3.73 -15.72
CA GLU A 219 -5.31 -3.43 -16.96
C GLU A 219 -4.40 -3.68 -18.15
N LEU A 220 -4.86 -4.47 -19.11
CA LEU A 220 -4.07 -4.79 -20.30
C LEU A 220 -3.69 -3.53 -21.08
N PHE A 221 -4.56 -2.51 -21.09
CA PHE A 221 -4.31 -1.22 -21.74
C PHE A 221 -3.36 -0.31 -20.97
N ALA A 222 -3.22 -0.47 -19.65
CA ALA A 222 -2.23 0.26 -18.87
C ALA A 222 -0.78 -0.09 -19.24
N VAL A 223 -0.58 -1.18 -19.97
CA VAL A 223 0.75 -1.58 -20.49
C VAL A 223 1.19 -0.64 -21.64
N LEU A 224 0.24 -0.02 -22.33
CA LEU A 224 0.50 0.92 -23.43
C LEU A 224 0.80 2.34 -22.96
N ASP A 225 0.42 2.64 -21.71
CA ASP A 225 0.62 3.94 -21.06
C ASP A 225 1.33 3.69 -19.72
N GLU A 226 2.44 4.27 -19.43
CA GLU A 226 3.23 4.23 -18.18
C GLU A 226 3.33 2.87 -17.43
N GLY A 227 2.73 1.80 -17.94
CA GLY A 227 2.75 0.43 -17.37
C GLY A 227 1.80 0.21 -16.18
N PRO A 228 1.68 -1.04 -15.67
CA PRO A 228 0.77 -1.40 -14.60
C PRO A 228 1.20 -0.80 -13.26
N TYR A 229 0.23 -0.67 -12.35
CA TYR A 229 0.52 -0.39 -10.95
C TYR A 229 1.20 -1.59 -10.28
N LEU A 230 2.22 -1.31 -9.49
CA LEU A 230 3.03 -2.31 -8.81
C LEU A 230 3.25 -1.94 -7.34
N HIS A 231 3.57 -2.94 -6.54
CA HIS A 231 4.10 -2.76 -5.20
C HIS A 231 5.63 -2.76 -5.18
N PHE A 232 6.20 -2.19 -4.14
CA PHE A 232 7.59 -2.39 -3.71
C PHE A 232 7.65 -2.66 -2.21
N GLY A 233 8.84 -2.97 -1.71
CA GLY A 233 9.03 -3.42 -0.33
C GLY A 233 8.63 -4.89 -0.13
N SER A 234 8.99 -5.44 1.01
CA SER A 234 8.67 -6.82 1.37
C SER A 234 7.20 -6.95 1.79
N GLU A 235 6.65 -8.16 1.62
CA GLU A 235 5.28 -8.48 1.97
C GLU A 235 5.20 -9.58 3.02
N VAL A 236 4.34 -9.38 4.01
CA VAL A 236 3.96 -10.37 5.01
C VAL A 236 2.48 -10.70 4.86
N VAL A 237 2.19 -11.91 4.40
CA VAL A 237 0.82 -12.41 4.30
C VAL A 237 0.45 -13.06 5.62
N LEU A 238 -0.48 -12.44 6.34
CA LEU A 238 -1.05 -12.96 7.59
C LEU A 238 -2.14 -13.97 7.28
N GLU A 239 -2.03 -15.15 7.86
CA GLU A 239 -3.01 -16.23 7.75
C GLU A 239 -3.86 -16.34 9.02
N GLU A 240 -4.85 -17.20 9.02
CA GLU A 240 -5.63 -17.51 10.23
C GLU A 240 -4.76 -18.22 11.26
N GLY A 241 -4.88 -17.83 12.51
CA GLY A 241 -4.01 -18.28 13.60
C GLY A 241 -2.67 -17.54 13.60
N ALA A 242 -1.71 -18.06 14.39
CA ALA A 242 -0.36 -17.49 14.50
C ALA A 242 0.55 -17.95 13.35
N LYS A 243 0.17 -17.61 12.13
CA LYS A 243 0.87 -18.03 10.91
C LYS A 243 1.04 -16.87 9.95
N TYR A 244 2.19 -16.85 9.26
CA TYR A 244 2.45 -15.89 8.19
C TYR A 244 3.37 -16.46 7.12
N ARG A 245 3.34 -15.85 5.94
CA ARG A 245 4.32 -16.07 4.87
C ARG A 245 5.02 -14.75 4.57
N TYR A 246 6.31 -14.80 4.32
CA TYR A 246 7.11 -13.64 3.96
C TYR A 246 7.56 -13.73 2.49
N TYR A 247 7.55 -12.61 1.82
CA TYR A 247 8.04 -12.45 0.46
C TYR A 247 8.98 -11.24 0.40
N SER A 248 10.22 -11.46 -0.04
CA SER A 248 11.22 -10.39 -0.23
C SER A 248 10.84 -9.45 -1.37
N GLU A 249 10.13 -9.97 -2.35
CA GLU A 249 9.55 -9.24 -3.48
C GLU A 249 8.07 -9.59 -3.58
N HIS A 250 7.28 -8.67 -4.12
CA HIS A 250 5.83 -8.89 -4.25
C HIS A 250 5.53 -10.03 -5.23
N PRO A 251 4.72 -11.04 -4.84
CA PRO A 251 4.22 -12.03 -5.78
C PRO A 251 3.43 -11.33 -6.89
N SER A 252 3.80 -11.53 -8.15
CA SER A 252 3.01 -11.05 -9.27
C SER A 252 1.72 -11.88 -9.36
N GLU A 253 0.65 -11.44 -8.70
CA GLU A 253 -0.67 -12.09 -8.76
C GLU A 253 -1.42 -11.66 -10.01
N LEU A 254 -1.11 -12.28 -11.15
CA LEU A 254 -1.90 -12.12 -12.37
C LEU A 254 -3.17 -13.01 -12.41
N SER A 255 -3.25 -14.05 -11.58
CA SER A 255 -4.20 -15.14 -11.79
C SER A 255 -5.52 -15.03 -11.01
N SER A 256 -5.61 -14.22 -9.95
CA SER A 256 -6.81 -14.12 -9.10
C SER A 256 -7.68 -12.88 -9.36
N VAL A 257 -7.21 -11.96 -10.19
CA VAL A 257 -7.79 -10.63 -10.31
C VAL A 257 -9.09 -10.60 -11.11
N PHE A 258 -9.22 -11.38 -12.18
CA PHE A 258 -10.37 -11.28 -13.08
C PHE A 258 -11.69 -11.79 -12.48
N SER A 259 -11.66 -12.90 -11.74
CA SER A 259 -12.88 -13.47 -11.12
C SER A 259 -13.36 -12.67 -9.91
N PHE A 260 -12.48 -11.91 -9.30
CA PHE A 260 -12.75 -11.15 -8.09
C PHE A 260 -13.45 -9.81 -8.39
N TRP A 261 -13.11 -9.16 -9.51
CA TRP A 261 -13.64 -7.84 -9.89
C TRP A 261 -15.14 -7.84 -10.13
N ASP A 262 -15.68 -8.90 -10.72
CA ASP A 262 -17.13 -9.00 -10.95
C ASP A 262 -17.92 -9.10 -9.64
N ASN A 263 -17.31 -9.69 -8.61
CA ASN A 263 -17.91 -9.81 -7.28
C ASN A 263 -17.75 -8.55 -6.41
N LEU A 264 -16.65 -7.77 -6.59
CA LEU A 264 -16.41 -6.53 -5.86
C LEU A 264 -17.37 -5.41 -6.21
N LYS A 265 -18.02 -5.48 -7.36
CA LYS A 265 -18.90 -4.40 -7.86
C LYS A 265 -20.00 -3.98 -6.88
N ASN A 266 -20.36 -4.81 -5.94
CA ASN A 266 -21.49 -4.61 -5.02
C ASN A 266 -21.14 -4.68 -3.53
N LEU A 267 -19.85 -4.84 -3.15
CA LEU A 267 -19.44 -5.00 -1.76
C LEU A 267 -19.10 -3.66 -1.08
N SER A 268 -19.52 -3.47 0.17
CA SER A 268 -19.01 -2.40 1.04
C SER A 268 -17.74 -2.88 1.78
N ILE A 269 -17.03 -1.97 2.46
CA ILE A 269 -15.84 -2.34 3.27
C ILE A 269 -16.22 -3.31 4.40
N GLN A 270 -17.45 -3.20 4.90
CA GLN A 270 -17.98 -4.05 5.95
C GLN A 270 -18.21 -5.48 5.46
N ASP A 271 -18.39 -5.65 4.14
CA ASP A 271 -18.58 -6.96 3.50
C ASP A 271 -17.23 -7.66 3.21
N VAL A 272 -16.09 -7.03 3.55
CA VAL A 272 -14.74 -7.60 3.42
C VAL A 272 -14.07 -7.62 4.81
N PRO A 273 -14.43 -8.53 5.70
CA PRO A 273 -13.89 -8.61 7.06
C PRO A 273 -12.37 -8.67 7.09
N GLU A 274 -11.77 -9.30 6.08
CA GLU A 274 -10.32 -9.43 5.94
C GLU A 274 -9.59 -8.11 5.72
N HIS A 275 -10.30 -7.07 5.22
CA HIS A 275 -9.76 -5.73 5.04
C HIS A 275 -9.90 -4.84 6.27
N LEU A 276 -10.67 -5.22 7.28
CA LEU A 276 -10.83 -4.40 8.47
C LEU A 276 -9.51 -4.29 9.26
N MET A 277 -9.16 -3.07 9.69
CA MET A 277 -7.96 -2.87 10.52
C MET A 277 -8.01 -3.69 11.82
N ALA A 278 -9.20 -3.92 12.37
CA ALA A 278 -9.40 -4.79 13.53
C ALA A 278 -8.95 -6.24 13.25
N THR A 279 -9.22 -6.77 12.07
CA THR A 279 -8.78 -8.12 11.67
C THR A 279 -7.25 -8.18 11.52
N TYR A 280 -6.64 -7.14 10.92
CA TYR A 280 -5.18 -7.02 10.86
C TYR A 280 -4.57 -7.00 12.26
N LEU A 281 -5.09 -6.16 13.14
CA LEU A 281 -4.60 -6.05 14.53
C LEU A 281 -4.71 -7.38 15.27
N ALA A 282 -5.83 -8.07 15.17
CA ALA A 282 -6.04 -9.38 15.79
C ALA A 282 -5.03 -10.42 15.30
N ARG A 283 -4.76 -10.50 13.99
CA ARG A 283 -3.78 -11.43 13.43
C ARG A 283 -2.34 -11.08 13.81
N VAL A 284 -2.00 -9.81 13.89
CA VAL A 284 -0.70 -9.37 14.41
C VAL A 284 -0.55 -9.79 15.87
N GLN A 285 -1.57 -9.59 16.73
CA GLN A 285 -1.57 -9.99 18.13
C GLN A 285 -1.36 -11.50 18.32
N GLN A 286 -1.99 -12.32 17.47
CA GLN A 286 -1.82 -13.79 17.51
C GLN A 286 -0.38 -14.23 17.22
N ASN A 287 0.38 -13.45 16.47
CA ASN A 287 1.78 -13.75 16.14
C ASN A 287 2.78 -13.19 17.17
N VAL A 288 2.35 -12.36 18.12
CA VAL A 288 3.22 -11.90 19.21
C VAL A 288 3.53 -13.09 20.13
N PRO A 289 4.81 -13.39 20.41
CA PRO A 289 5.16 -14.48 21.32
C PRO A 289 4.50 -14.28 22.68
N SER A 290 3.85 -15.33 23.21
CA SER A 290 3.32 -15.30 24.56
C SER A 290 4.47 -15.18 25.58
N ALA A 291 4.31 -14.36 26.60
CA ALA A 291 5.30 -14.19 27.67
C ALA A 291 5.57 -15.46 28.52
N SER A 292 4.91 -16.59 28.21
CA SER A 292 4.99 -17.86 28.91
C SER A 292 5.94 -18.84 28.24
N GLY A 293 7.24 -18.48 28.16
CA GLY A 293 8.28 -19.34 27.58
C GLY A 293 9.68 -18.93 28.02
N LYS A 294 9.86 -18.69 29.32
CA LYS A 294 11.19 -18.67 29.98
C LYS A 294 11.16 -19.57 31.15
#